data_24028892ebe425cb9ad6befeada904e6
#
_entry.id   24028892ebe425cb9ad6befeada904e6
#
_cell.length_a   1.000
_cell.length_b   1.000
_cell.length_c   1.000
_cell.angle_alpha   90.00
_cell.angle_beta   90.00
_cell.angle_gamma   90.00
#
_symmetry.space_group_name_H-M   'P 1'
#
loop_
_entity.id
_entity.type
_entity.pdbx_description
1 polymer ?
#
loop_
_entity_poly.entity_id
_entity_poly.type
_entity_poly.pdbx_seq_one_letter_code
_entity_poly.pdbx_strand_id
1 'polypeptide(L)'
;MSFKKTATSQDVAKLAGVSQSAVSRCFTKGASISNRTKLRVIEAAKKLGYKPQSYSTSTSNLDEGGLVGVILPYITNRYYPEVLIELHEALRHSGYRVLLITTDDGEELDDNLIQPYLKEKLIAIVSATKPTDAFVENCLNKQIQLIAFNRNWKIPTLSSVTCDHRYGGEAAAEHFINNGHTKIGIIEGPTGSFVSTERCNCLLYTSDAADDTPCVDLGGRRII
;
A
#
# COMPACT_ATOMS: atom_id res chain seq x y z
N MET A 1 -15.86 -9.56 -38.80
CA MET A 1 -15.22 -9.96 -37.51
C MET A 1 -16.15 -10.93 -36.80
N SER A 2 -15.78 -12.21 -36.71
CA SER A 2 -16.63 -13.25 -36.13
C SER A 2 -16.46 -13.19 -34.59
N PHE A 3 -17.53 -12.88 -33.87
CA PHE A 3 -17.54 -12.96 -32.41
C PHE A 3 -17.37 -14.42 -31.99
N LYS A 4 -16.25 -14.76 -31.37
CA LYS A 4 -16.02 -16.08 -30.78
C LYS A 4 -17.04 -16.27 -29.64
N LYS A 5 -18.03 -17.16 -29.87
CA LYS A 5 -19.07 -17.50 -28.91
C LYS A 5 -18.41 -18.07 -27.65
N THR A 6 -18.56 -17.43 -26.53
CA THR A 6 -17.98 -17.86 -25.24
C THR A 6 -18.69 -19.15 -24.80
N ALA A 7 -17.94 -20.20 -24.46
CA ALA A 7 -18.52 -21.48 -24.03
C ALA A 7 -19.31 -21.28 -22.72
N THR A 8 -20.44 -21.99 -22.63
CA THR A 8 -21.36 -21.92 -21.47
C THR A 8 -21.24 -23.15 -20.58
N SER A 9 -21.77 -23.09 -19.36
CA SER A 9 -21.87 -24.26 -18.48
C SER A 9 -22.69 -25.43 -19.09
N GLN A 10 -23.63 -25.11 -19.96
CA GLN A 10 -24.39 -26.08 -20.70
C GLN A 10 -23.54 -26.81 -21.75
N ASP A 11 -22.66 -26.12 -22.44
CA ASP A 11 -21.73 -26.73 -23.40
C ASP A 11 -20.77 -27.69 -22.71
N VAL A 12 -20.27 -27.31 -21.52
CA VAL A 12 -19.42 -28.18 -20.69
C VAL A 12 -20.18 -29.41 -20.21
N ALA A 13 -21.42 -29.22 -19.73
CA ALA A 13 -22.28 -30.33 -19.31
C ALA A 13 -22.50 -31.33 -20.43
N LYS A 14 -22.79 -30.85 -21.62
CA LYS A 14 -22.99 -31.65 -22.83
C LYS A 14 -21.73 -32.44 -23.22
N LEU A 15 -20.57 -31.76 -23.24
CA LEU A 15 -19.29 -32.39 -23.57
C LEU A 15 -18.82 -33.40 -22.51
N ALA A 16 -19.05 -33.11 -21.24
CA ALA A 16 -18.69 -33.98 -20.12
C ALA A 16 -19.71 -35.13 -19.90
N GLY A 17 -20.88 -35.11 -20.56
CA GLY A 17 -21.96 -36.10 -20.37
C GLY A 17 -22.51 -36.10 -18.94
N VAL A 18 -22.75 -34.92 -18.38
CA VAL A 18 -23.26 -34.69 -17.01
C VAL A 18 -24.35 -33.64 -17.01
N SER A 19 -25.08 -33.49 -15.90
CA SER A 19 -26.05 -32.40 -15.75
C SER A 19 -25.34 -31.04 -15.54
N GLN A 20 -26.00 -29.94 -15.91
CA GLN A 20 -25.48 -28.57 -15.64
C GLN A 20 -25.24 -28.33 -14.13
N SER A 21 -26.10 -28.93 -13.28
CA SER A 21 -25.90 -28.84 -11.81
C SER A 21 -24.64 -29.58 -11.34
N ALA A 22 -24.22 -30.67 -12.02
CA ALA A 22 -22.96 -31.35 -11.74
C ALA A 22 -21.76 -30.49 -12.15
N VAL A 23 -21.85 -29.73 -13.26
CA VAL A 23 -20.84 -28.76 -13.66
C VAL A 23 -20.75 -27.66 -12.60
N SER A 24 -21.86 -27.08 -12.16
CA SER A 24 -21.88 -26.08 -11.10
C SER A 24 -21.24 -26.61 -9.81
N ARG A 25 -21.62 -27.80 -9.34
CA ARG A 25 -21.01 -28.39 -8.13
C ARG A 25 -19.52 -28.67 -8.27
N CYS A 26 -19.07 -29.04 -9.48
CA CYS A 26 -17.63 -29.26 -9.72
C CYS A 26 -16.78 -28.02 -9.40
N PHE A 27 -17.35 -26.84 -9.59
CA PHE A 27 -16.67 -25.55 -9.35
C PHE A 27 -17.12 -24.84 -8.07
N THR A 28 -17.97 -25.45 -7.25
CA THR A 28 -18.40 -24.92 -5.96
C THR A 28 -17.58 -25.55 -4.83
N LYS A 29 -16.93 -24.72 -3.99
CA LYS A 29 -16.12 -25.18 -2.84
C LYS A 29 -17.03 -25.93 -1.85
N GLY A 30 -16.63 -27.14 -1.47
CA GLY A 30 -17.37 -27.96 -0.49
C GLY A 30 -18.56 -28.74 -1.05
N ALA A 31 -18.89 -28.58 -2.32
CA ALA A 31 -19.98 -29.36 -2.92
C ALA A 31 -19.60 -30.84 -3.14
N SER A 32 -20.49 -31.76 -2.80
CA SER A 32 -20.28 -33.21 -3.00
C SER A 32 -20.38 -33.58 -4.50
N ILE A 33 -19.28 -34.08 -5.02
CA ILE A 33 -19.16 -34.61 -6.40
C ILE A 33 -18.13 -35.73 -6.42
N SER A 34 -18.40 -36.77 -7.22
CA SER A 34 -17.45 -37.89 -7.36
C SER A 34 -16.17 -37.42 -8.10
N ASN A 35 -15.01 -37.95 -7.73
CA ASN A 35 -13.73 -37.62 -8.37
C ASN A 35 -13.76 -37.94 -9.88
N ARG A 36 -14.44 -39.00 -10.30
CA ARG A 36 -14.60 -39.39 -11.71
C ARG A 36 -15.40 -38.32 -12.49
N THR A 37 -16.48 -37.80 -11.91
CA THR A 37 -17.30 -36.76 -12.53
C THR A 37 -16.52 -35.45 -12.57
N LYS A 38 -15.79 -35.12 -11.51
CA LYS A 38 -14.96 -33.91 -11.42
C LYS A 38 -13.92 -33.87 -12.52
N LEU A 39 -13.17 -34.95 -12.74
CA LEU A 39 -12.15 -35.02 -13.79
C LEU A 39 -12.75 -34.82 -15.19
N ARG A 40 -13.89 -35.44 -15.50
CA ARG A 40 -14.58 -35.29 -16.80
C ARG A 40 -15.02 -33.87 -17.05
N VAL A 41 -15.57 -33.20 -16.04
CA VAL A 41 -15.98 -31.77 -16.13
C VAL A 41 -14.80 -30.84 -16.34
N ILE A 42 -13.70 -31.03 -15.61
CA ILE A 42 -12.48 -30.21 -15.75
C ILE A 42 -11.88 -30.39 -17.15
N GLU A 43 -11.84 -31.60 -17.68
CA GLU A 43 -11.30 -31.87 -19.01
C GLU A 43 -12.17 -31.22 -20.10
N ALA A 44 -13.49 -31.34 -19.98
CA ALA A 44 -14.42 -30.70 -20.90
C ALA A 44 -14.35 -29.18 -20.86
N ALA A 45 -14.23 -28.59 -19.68
CA ALA A 45 -14.05 -27.14 -19.48
C ALA A 45 -12.76 -26.66 -20.14
N LYS A 46 -11.64 -27.38 -19.97
CA LYS A 46 -10.36 -27.06 -20.64
C LYS A 46 -10.47 -27.10 -22.16
N LYS A 47 -11.10 -28.13 -22.73
CA LYS A 47 -11.27 -28.27 -24.18
C LYS A 47 -12.10 -27.13 -24.78
N LEU A 48 -13.10 -26.66 -24.07
CA LEU A 48 -13.98 -25.56 -24.52
C LEU A 48 -13.49 -24.16 -24.16
N GLY A 49 -12.41 -24.03 -23.40
CA GLY A 49 -11.97 -22.75 -22.85
C GLY A 49 -13.02 -22.11 -21.92
N TYR A 50 -13.86 -22.94 -21.30
CA TYR A 50 -14.90 -22.49 -20.40
C TYR A 50 -14.30 -22.00 -19.09
N LYS A 51 -14.65 -20.78 -18.70
CA LYS A 51 -14.35 -20.20 -17.39
C LYS A 51 -15.67 -20.08 -16.62
N PRO A 52 -15.88 -20.86 -15.54
CA PRO A 52 -17.08 -20.71 -14.71
C PRO A 52 -17.18 -19.30 -14.17
N GLN A 53 -18.38 -18.76 -14.03
CA GLN A 53 -18.59 -17.41 -13.47
C GLN A 53 -18.07 -17.27 -12.03
N SER A 54 -17.98 -18.40 -11.30
CA SER A 54 -17.28 -18.49 -10.01
C SER A 54 -15.75 -18.53 -10.17
N TYR A 55 -15.23 -18.68 -11.39
CA TYR A 55 -13.79 -18.69 -11.71
C TYR A 55 -13.27 -17.33 -12.20
N SER A 56 -14.13 -16.31 -12.25
CA SER A 56 -13.66 -14.93 -12.46
C SER A 56 -12.84 -14.42 -11.27
N THR A 57 -12.64 -15.25 -10.23
CA THR A 57 -11.82 -14.98 -9.05
C THR A 57 -11.11 -16.23 -8.52
N SER A 58 -10.60 -17.11 -9.36
CA SER A 58 -9.66 -18.12 -8.85
C SER A 58 -8.21 -17.73 -9.14
N THR A 59 -7.79 -16.62 -8.60
CA THR A 59 -6.60 -16.56 -7.76
C THR A 59 -6.99 -17.18 -6.42
N SER A 60 -7.12 -18.50 -6.44
CA SER A 60 -7.41 -19.34 -5.28
C SER A 60 -6.35 -19.07 -4.21
N ASN A 61 -6.77 -18.67 -3.07
CA ASN A 61 -6.14 -18.31 -1.80
C ASN A 61 -5.87 -16.81 -1.54
N LEU A 62 -6.08 -15.89 -2.49
CA LEU A 62 -5.99 -14.45 -2.23
C LEU A 62 -7.35 -13.82 -1.83
N ASP A 63 -8.45 -14.57 -1.93
CA ASP A 63 -9.80 -14.06 -1.61
C ASP A 63 -10.13 -14.08 -0.11
N GLU A 64 -9.29 -14.68 0.73
CA GLU A 64 -9.44 -14.62 2.19
C GLU A 64 -8.72 -13.39 2.79
N GLY A 65 -7.71 -12.87 2.12
CA GLY A 65 -7.02 -11.64 2.49
C GLY A 65 -7.78 -10.40 2.03
N GLY A 66 -7.93 -9.41 2.90
CA GLY A 66 -8.54 -8.13 2.56
C GLY A 66 -7.70 -7.32 1.57
N LEU A 67 -8.24 -6.19 1.17
CA LEU A 67 -7.54 -5.19 0.36
C LEU A 67 -6.86 -4.17 1.28
N VAL A 68 -5.59 -3.88 1.03
CA VAL A 68 -4.84 -2.82 1.73
C VAL A 68 -4.62 -1.68 0.75
N GLY A 69 -5.16 -0.51 1.08
CA GLY A 69 -4.90 0.73 0.33
C GLY A 69 -3.50 1.24 0.67
N VAL A 70 -2.70 1.55 -0.35
CA VAL A 70 -1.40 2.22 -0.19
C VAL A 70 -1.49 3.55 -0.88
N ILE A 71 -1.44 4.64 -0.10
CA ILE A 71 -1.66 6.00 -0.57
C ILE A 71 -0.35 6.77 -0.47
N LEU A 72 0.17 7.16 -1.62
CA LEU A 72 1.47 7.81 -1.74
C LEU A 72 1.35 9.13 -2.48
N PRO A 73 2.00 10.21 -2.01
CA PRO A 73 2.15 11.42 -2.81
C PRO A 73 3.13 11.09 -3.95
N TYR A 74 2.80 11.45 -5.15
CA TYR A 74 3.56 11.28 -6.40
C TYR A 74 4.68 10.20 -6.41
N ILE A 75 4.65 9.31 -7.41
CA ILE A 75 5.58 8.17 -7.57
C ILE A 75 6.94 8.62 -8.17
N THR A 76 7.14 9.88 -8.51
CA THR A 76 8.36 10.38 -9.13
C THR A 76 9.59 10.36 -8.22
N ASN A 77 9.38 10.32 -6.90
CA ASN A 77 10.46 10.11 -5.93
C ASN A 77 10.86 8.63 -5.90
N ARG A 78 12.12 8.33 -6.16
CA ARG A 78 12.68 6.96 -6.20
C ARG A 78 12.43 6.15 -4.92
N TYR A 79 12.28 6.80 -3.79
CA TYR A 79 12.02 6.16 -2.50
C TYR A 79 10.71 5.36 -2.50
N TYR A 80 9.63 5.93 -3.03
CA TYR A 80 8.32 5.28 -2.96
C TYR A 80 8.17 4.02 -3.82
N PRO A 81 8.68 3.94 -5.05
CA PRO A 81 8.67 2.71 -5.82
C PRO A 81 9.39 1.53 -5.15
N GLU A 82 10.54 1.77 -4.54
CA GLU A 82 11.30 0.72 -3.83
C GLU A 82 10.50 0.21 -2.62
N VAL A 83 9.98 1.12 -1.80
CA VAL A 83 9.13 0.77 -0.66
C VAL A 83 7.86 0.03 -1.10
N LEU A 84 7.24 0.44 -2.21
CA LEU A 84 6.03 -0.19 -2.71
C LEU A 84 6.28 -1.65 -3.11
N ILE A 85 7.42 -1.95 -3.71
CA ILE A 85 7.81 -3.31 -4.09
C ILE A 85 7.88 -4.19 -2.83
N GLU A 86 8.65 -3.76 -1.83
CA GLU A 86 8.82 -4.51 -0.58
C GLU A 86 7.50 -4.68 0.19
N LEU A 87 6.72 -3.60 0.29
CA LEU A 87 5.40 -3.63 0.94
C LEU A 87 4.44 -4.56 0.20
N HIS A 88 4.42 -4.50 -1.14
CA HIS A 88 3.59 -5.38 -1.96
C HIS A 88 3.95 -6.86 -1.74
N GLU A 89 5.25 -7.19 -1.74
CA GLU A 89 5.69 -8.56 -1.52
C GLU A 89 5.34 -9.06 -0.12
N ALA A 90 5.57 -8.26 0.92
CA ALA A 90 5.22 -8.61 2.30
C ALA A 90 3.72 -8.84 2.47
N LEU A 91 2.88 -7.94 1.93
CA LEU A 91 1.43 -8.07 1.98
C LEU A 91 0.94 -9.28 1.18
N ARG A 92 1.50 -9.53 -0.01
CA ARG A 92 1.16 -10.68 -0.85
C ARG A 92 1.49 -12.00 -0.15
N HIS A 93 2.64 -12.11 0.52
CA HIS A 93 2.99 -13.30 1.31
C HIS A 93 2.02 -13.55 2.47
N SER A 94 1.46 -12.47 3.02
CA SER A 94 0.42 -12.54 4.07
C SER A 94 -1.00 -12.71 3.53
N GLY A 95 -1.16 -12.90 2.22
CA GLY A 95 -2.47 -13.14 1.58
C GLY A 95 -3.28 -11.87 1.30
N TYR A 96 -2.71 -10.68 1.45
CA TYR A 96 -3.39 -9.41 1.17
C TYR A 96 -3.14 -8.94 -0.27
N ARG A 97 -4.10 -8.16 -0.79
CA ARG A 97 -3.97 -7.46 -2.07
C ARG A 97 -3.66 -5.99 -1.82
N VAL A 98 -2.91 -5.37 -2.71
CA VAL A 98 -2.56 -3.95 -2.63
C VAL A 98 -3.37 -3.16 -3.66
N LEU A 99 -3.97 -2.06 -3.20
CA LEU A 99 -4.55 -1.01 -4.03
C LEU A 99 -3.66 0.23 -3.90
N LEU A 100 -2.96 0.58 -4.97
CA LEU A 100 -2.17 1.81 -5.00
C LEU A 100 -3.04 2.99 -5.43
N ILE A 101 -3.02 4.05 -4.63
CA ILE A 101 -3.63 5.34 -4.93
C ILE A 101 -2.54 6.41 -4.82
N THR A 102 -2.46 7.29 -5.79
CA THR A 102 -1.54 8.42 -5.76
C THR A 102 -2.31 9.71 -5.54
N THR A 103 -1.72 10.61 -4.75
CA THR A 103 -2.25 11.94 -4.48
C THR A 103 -1.34 13.00 -5.07
N ASP A 104 -1.90 14.16 -5.35
CA ASP A 104 -1.14 15.34 -5.76
C ASP A 104 -0.41 15.98 -4.57
N ASP A 105 0.55 16.87 -4.85
CA ASP A 105 1.29 17.56 -3.79
C ASP A 105 0.38 18.53 -3.03
N GLY A 106 0.37 18.40 -1.71
CA GLY A 106 -0.50 19.19 -0.84
C GLY A 106 -1.94 18.71 -0.73
N GLU A 107 -2.33 17.67 -1.47
CA GLU A 107 -3.64 17.04 -1.34
C GLU A 107 -3.76 16.33 0.01
N GLU A 108 -4.89 16.49 0.69
CA GLU A 108 -5.20 15.74 1.90
C GLU A 108 -6.05 14.49 1.56
N LEU A 109 -5.88 13.45 2.34
CA LEU A 109 -6.64 12.23 2.19
C LEU A 109 -8.04 12.41 2.76
N ASP A 110 -9.04 12.38 1.90
CA ASP A 110 -10.45 12.49 2.25
C ASP A 110 -11.26 11.27 1.77
N ASP A 111 -12.56 11.26 2.11
CA ASP A 111 -13.47 10.18 1.74
C ASP A 111 -13.68 10.07 0.23
N ASN A 112 -13.58 11.15 -0.53
CA ASN A 112 -13.81 11.13 -1.97
C ASN A 112 -12.77 10.29 -2.68
N LEU A 113 -11.53 10.34 -2.20
CA LEU A 113 -10.42 9.59 -2.78
C LEU A 113 -10.63 8.08 -2.70
N ILE A 114 -11.20 7.56 -1.61
CA ILE A 114 -11.40 6.12 -1.40
C ILE A 114 -12.81 5.65 -1.71
N GLN A 115 -13.78 6.56 -1.90
CA GLN A 115 -15.17 6.24 -2.15
C GLN A 115 -15.38 5.20 -3.27
N PRO A 116 -14.67 5.27 -4.41
CA PRO A 116 -14.80 4.27 -5.46
C PRO A 116 -14.44 2.84 -5.02
N TYR A 117 -13.59 2.72 -4.01
CA TYR A 117 -13.02 1.45 -3.54
C TYR A 117 -13.68 0.91 -2.26
N LEU A 118 -14.62 1.63 -1.66
CA LEU A 118 -15.32 1.20 -0.44
C LEU A 118 -16.19 -0.05 -0.63
N LYS A 119 -16.52 -0.40 -1.87
CA LYS A 119 -17.25 -1.65 -2.21
C LYS A 119 -16.33 -2.87 -2.13
N GLU A 120 -15.04 -2.67 -2.20
CA GLU A 120 -14.04 -3.71 -2.00
C GLU A 120 -13.85 -3.96 -0.49
N LYS A 121 -13.36 -5.13 -0.14
CA LYS A 121 -13.04 -5.47 1.25
C LYS A 121 -11.75 -4.75 1.70
N LEU A 122 -11.81 -3.43 1.84
CA LEU A 122 -10.71 -2.61 2.33
C LEU A 122 -10.60 -2.77 3.85
N ILE A 123 -9.49 -3.30 4.33
CA ILE A 123 -9.27 -3.60 5.76
C ILE A 123 -8.27 -2.67 6.41
N ALA A 124 -7.35 -2.12 5.63
CA ALA A 124 -6.33 -1.20 6.12
C ALA A 124 -5.92 -0.22 5.04
N ILE A 125 -5.40 0.92 5.47
CA ILE A 125 -4.82 1.96 4.62
C ILE A 125 -3.45 2.32 5.19
N VAL A 126 -2.42 2.23 4.36
CA VAL A 126 -1.07 2.74 4.64
C VAL A 126 -0.89 4.03 3.85
N SER A 127 -0.72 5.16 4.51
CA SER A 127 -0.69 6.46 3.85
C SER A 127 0.54 7.28 4.20
N ALA A 128 1.16 7.87 3.19
CA ALA A 128 2.15 8.95 3.31
C ALA A 128 1.51 10.34 3.10
N THR A 129 0.22 10.40 2.72
CA THR A 129 -0.59 11.61 2.58
C THR A 129 -1.38 11.85 3.85
N LYS A 130 -1.42 13.10 4.32
CA LYS A 130 -2.09 13.49 5.56
C LYS A 130 -3.60 13.28 5.44
N PRO A 131 -4.24 12.53 6.37
CA PRO A 131 -5.70 12.40 6.37
C PRO A 131 -6.36 13.63 6.98
N THR A 132 -7.59 13.91 6.54
CA THR A 132 -8.49 14.83 7.25
C THR A 132 -9.02 14.16 8.53
N ASP A 133 -9.41 14.96 9.52
CA ASP A 133 -9.98 14.43 10.76
C ASP A 133 -11.26 13.61 10.51
N ALA A 134 -12.11 14.08 9.59
CA ALA A 134 -13.32 13.36 9.17
C ALA A 134 -13.01 11.99 8.56
N PHE A 135 -11.95 11.89 7.76
CA PHE A 135 -11.50 10.64 7.19
C PHE A 135 -11.03 9.65 8.26
N VAL A 136 -10.26 10.13 9.24
CA VAL A 136 -9.80 9.29 10.38
C VAL A 136 -10.99 8.72 11.14
N GLU A 137 -11.97 9.57 11.47
CA GLU A 137 -13.19 9.14 12.16
C GLU A 137 -13.99 8.11 11.36
N ASN A 138 -14.11 8.32 10.04
CA ASN A 138 -14.81 7.40 9.16
C ASN A 138 -14.11 6.04 9.05
N CYS A 139 -12.77 6.03 9.00
CA CYS A 139 -11.99 4.79 9.04
C CYS A 139 -12.23 4.02 10.35
N LEU A 140 -12.22 4.71 11.49
CA LEU A 140 -12.51 4.10 12.79
C LEU A 140 -13.90 3.48 12.82
N ASN A 141 -14.92 4.21 12.37
CA ASN A 141 -16.31 3.75 12.33
C ASN A 141 -16.48 2.52 11.42
N LYS A 142 -15.72 2.43 10.34
CA LYS A 142 -15.73 1.30 9.40
C LYS A 142 -14.76 0.18 9.77
N GLN A 143 -14.06 0.29 10.90
CA GLN A 143 -13.02 -0.66 11.32
C GLN A 143 -11.89 -0.84 10.29
N ILE A 144 -11.57 0.20 9.52
CA ILE A 144 -10.44 0.23 8.60
C ILE A 144 -9.22 0.73 9.38
N GLN A 145 -8.18 -0.07 9.44
CA GLN A 145 -6.93 0.31 10.11
C GLN A 145 -6.20 1.36 9.27
N LEU A 146 -5.92 2.53 9.87
CA LEU A 146 -5.15 3.58 9.21
C LEU A 146 -3.75 3.66 9.81
N ILE A 147 -2.73 3.61 8.95
CA ILE A 147 -1.31 3.60 9.32
C ILE A 147 -0.60 4.74 8.59
N ALA A 148 0.01 5.63 9.34
CA ALA A 148 0.88 6.66 8.77
C ALA A 148 2.22 6.05 8.36
N PHE A 149 2.64 6.26 7.12
CA PHE A 149 3.91 5.79 6.60
C PHE A 149 4.86 6.95 6.32
N ASN A 150 6.06 6.87 6.88
CA ASN A 150 7.09 7.92 6.75
C ASN A 150 6.59 9.32 7.15
N ARG A 151 5.59 9.38 8.04
CA ARG A 151 4.95 10.58 8.57
C ARG A 151 4.51 10.33 10.01
N ASN A 152 4.44 11.40 10.79
CA ASN A 152 3.82 11.39 12.11
C ASN A 152 2.99 12.66 12.27
N TRP A 153 1.68 12.52 12.15
CA TRP A 153 0.74 13.65 12.28
C TRP A 153 0.30 13.90 13.72
N LYS A 154 0.86 13.15 14.68
CA LYS A 154 0.54 13.25 16.12
C LYS A 154 -0.96 13.04 16.43
N ILE A 155 -1.62 12.20 15.64
CA ILE A 155 -3.01 11.77 15.88
C ILE A 155 -2.95 10.56 16.81
N PRO A 156 -3.52 10.63 18.04
CA PRO A 156 -3.33 9.58 19.05
C PRO A 156 -3.85 8.19 18.66
N THR A 157 -4.87 8.14 17.81
CA THR A 157 -5.52 6.90 17.33
C THR A 157 -4.83 6.30 16.12
N LEU A 158 -3.82 6.96 15.57
CA LEU A 158 -3.15 6.58 14.34
C LEU A 158 -1.80 5.94 14.63
N SER A 159 -1.63 4.70 14.17
CA SER A 159 -0.32 4.05 14.17
C SER A 159 0.59 4.70 13.11
N SER A 160 1.88 4.82 13.40
CA SER A 160 2.86 5.34 12.46
C SER A 160 4.08 4.44 12.34
N VAL A 161 4.61 4.34 11.13
CA VAL A 161 5.87 3.68 10.81
C VAL A 161 6.79 4.69 10.14
N THR A 162 7.90 5.01 10.79
CA THR A 162 8.89 5.98 10.29
C THR A 162 10.29 5.42 10.46
N CYS A 163 11.24 5.88 9.63
CA CYS A 163 12.66 5.69 9.93
C CYS A 163 13.04 6.51 11.17
N ASP A 164 14.11 6.11 11.83
CA ASP A 164 14.73 6.95 12.86
C ASP A 164 15.51 8.09 12.20
N HIS A 165 14.76 9.16 11.89
CA HIS A 165 15.34 10.36 11.26
C HIS A 165 16.27 11.10 12.19
N ARG A 166 16.05 10.96 13.49
CA ARG A 166 16.89 11.58 14.52
C ARG A 166 18.28 10.96 14.49
N TYR A 167 18.36 9.64 14.62
CA TYR A 167 19.64 8.91 14.53
C TYR A 167 20.38 9.25 13.23
N GLY A 168 19.67 9.31 12.09
CA GLY A 168 20.26 9.64 10.82
C GLY A 168 20.87 11.07 10.79
N GLY A 169 20.21 12.05 11.42
CA GLY A 169 20.71 13.41 11.55
C GLY A 169 21.94 13.51 12.48
N GLU A 170 21.87 12.83 13.63
CA GLU A 170 22.98 12.75 14.60
C GLU A 170 24.22 12.10 13.98
N ALA A 171 24.06 10.94 13.34
CA ALA A 171 25.16 10.24 12.68
C ALA A 171 25.83 11.07 11.57
N ALA A 172 25.06 11.85 10.81
CA ALA A 172 25.59 12.73 9.79
C ALA A 172 26.41 13.87 10.43
N ALA A 173 25.91 14.51 11.50
CA ALA A 173 26.63 15.56 12.21
C ALA A 173 27.94 15.03 12.81
N GLU A 174 27.88 13.91 13.51
CA GLU A 174 29.07 13.26 14.09
C GLU A 174 30.12 12.94 13.01
N HIS A 175 29.68 12.47 11.84
CA HIS A 175 30.59 12.19 10.73
C HIS A 175 31.33 13.45 10.28
N PHE A 176 30.67 14.59 10.12
CA PHE A 176 31.30 15.85 9.75
C PHE A 176 32.26 16.33 10.84
N ILE A 177 31.84 16.32 12.09
CA ILE A 177 32.65 16.78 13.24
C ILE A 177 33.91 15.92 13.36
N ASN A 178 33.80 14.63 13.31
CA ASN A 178 34.92 13.70 13.41
C ASN A 178 35.93 13.82 12.24
N ASN A 179 35.49 14.38 11.10
CA ASN A 179 36.37 14.71 9.98
C ASN A 179 36.89 16.15 10.02
N GLY A 180 36.70 16.88 11.13
CA GLY A 180 37.23 18.21 11.36
C GLY A 180 36.48 19.35 10.66
N HIS A 181 35.26 19.12 10.20
CA HIS A 181 34.42 20.17 9.62
C HIS A 181 33.79 21.00 10.72
N THR A 182 34.09 22.32 10.71
CA THR A 182 33.55 23.29 11.67
C THR A 182 32.44 24.17 11.10
N LYS A 183 32.17 24.06 9.80
CA LYS A 183 31.08 24.80 9.12
C LYS A 183 30.29 23.83 8.26
N ILE A 184 29.03 23.61 8.63
CA ILE A 184 28.14 22.64 7.97
C ILE A 184 26.93 23.41 7.42
N GLY A 185 26.71 23.29 6.11
CA GLY A 185 25.50 23.82 5.45
C GLY A 185 24.41 22.78 5.34
N ILE A 186 23.15 23.15 5.61
CA ILE A 186 21.98 22.30 5.49
C ILE A 186 21.05 22.86 4.42
N ILE A 187 20.63 22.01 3.48
CA ILE A 187 19.55 22.30 2.55
C ILE A 187 18.31 21.57 3.06
N GLU A 188 17.37 22.32 3.59
CA GLU A 188 16.12 21.79 4.13
C GLU A 188 15.15 21.42 2.99
N GLY A 189 14.27 20.46 3.27
CA GLY A 189 13.11 20.16 2.41
C GLY A 189 11.97 21.18 2.62
N PRO A 190 10.81 20.94 2.02
CA PRO A 190 9.66 21.86 2.13
C PRO A 190 9.28 22.15 3.58
N THR A 191 8.87 23.39 3.84
CA THR A 191 8.39 23.85 5.15
C THR A 191 7.21 22.96 5.61
N GLY A 192 7.24 22.52 6.88
CA GLY A 192 6.20 21.65 7.43
C GLY A 192 6.40 20.13 7.13
N SER A 193 7.44 19.76 6.42
CA SER A 193 7.80 18.36 6.23
C SER A 193 8.33 17.76 7.53
N PHE A 194 7.58 16.81 8.12
CA PHE A 194 8.00 16.08 9.32
C PHE A 194 9.41 15.49 9.18
N VAL A 195 9.68 14.78 8.08
CA VAL A 195 10.99 14.14 7.82
C VAL A 195 12.13 15.15 7.74
N SER A 196 11.90 16.29 7.05
CA SER A 196 12.90 17.35 6.95
C SER A 196 13.19 17.96 8.31
N THR A 197 12.14 18.33 9.03
CA THR A 197 12.26 18.94 10.36
C THR A 197 13.00 18.02 11.34
N GLU A 198 12.67 16.75 11.41
CA GLU A 198 13.34 15.80 12.30
C GLU A 198 14.83 15.67 11.98
N ARG A 199 15.18 15.51 10.70
CA ARG A 199 16.58 15.40 10.27
C ARG A 199 17.38 16.65 10.54
N CYS A 200 16.84 17.83 10.21
CA CYS A 200 17.52 19.10 10.39
C CYS A 200 17.69 19.44 11.86
N ASN A 201 16.65 19.28 12.68
CA ASN A 201 16.73 19.58 14.11
C ASN A 201 17.81 18.74 14.81
N CYS A 202 17.93 17.47 14.47
CA CYS A 202 18.92 16.60 15.10
C CYS A 202 20.35 16.94 14.66
N LEU A 203 20.53 17.22 13.37
CA LEU A 203 21.83 17.65 12.87
C LEU A 203 22.27 18.98 13.51
N LEU A 204 21.35 19.95 13.63
CA LEU A 204 21.58 21.24 14.28
C LEU A 204 21.93 21.05 15.77
N TYR A 205 21.12 20.26 16.50
CA TYR A 205 21.35 20.05 17.94
C TYR A 205 22.73 19.44 18.24
N THR A 206 23.15 18.48 17.42
CA THR A 206 24.45 17.81 17.57
C THR A 206 25.60 18.75 17.22
N SER A 207 25.43 19.63 16.24
CA SER A 207 26.44 20.61 15.84
C SER A 207 26.53 21.75 16.84
N ASP A 208 25.40 22.26 17.38
CA ASP A 208 25.38 23.32 18.43
C ASP A 208 26.04 22.85 19.74
N ALA A 209 26.01 21.55 20.02
CA ALA A 209 26.72 20.97 21.17
C ALA A 209 28.24 20.95 20.98
N ALA A 210 28.73 21.14 19.75
CA ALA A 210 30.15 21.17 19.41
C ALA A 210 30.72 22.61 19.28
N ASP A 211 29.86 23.61 18.98
CA ASP A 211 30.28 25.03 18.81
C ASP A 211 29.17 26.02 19.20
N ASP A 212 29.50 27.01 20.01
CA ASP A 212 28.61 27.98 20.68
C ASP A 212 28.07 29.12 19.78
N THR A 213 28.10 29.05 18.46
CA THR A 213 27.63 30.14 17.59
C THR A 213 26.79 29.67 16.40
N PRO A 214 25.44 29.73 16.50
CA PRO A 214 24.57 29.50 15.35
C PRO A 214 24.59 30.70 14.38
N CYS A 215 24.98 30.47 13.12
CA CYS A 215 24.83 31.46 12.07
C CYS A 215 23.50 31.23 11.32
N VAL A 216 22.67 32.27 11.23
CA VAL A 216 21.40 32.27 10.50
C VAL A 216 21.55 33.08 9.22
N ASP A 217 21.26 32.50 8.06
CA ASP A 217 21.16 33.23 6.79
C ASP A 217 19.77 33.85 6.62
N LEU A 218 19.71 35.04 5.99
CA LEU A 218 18.49 35.83 5.76
C LEU A 218 17.42 35.15 4.86
N GLY A 219 17.71 33.98 4.32
CA GLY A 219 16.77 33.18 3.55
C GLY A 219 16.05 32.08 4.32
N GLY A 220 16.14 32.00 5.65
CA GLY A 220 15.56 30.94 6.48
C GLY A 220 16.34 29.63 6.45
N ARG A 221 17.56 29.65 5.93
CA ARG A 221 18.52 28.56 5.98
C ARG A 221 19.48 28.76 7.13
N ARG A 222 19.64 27.79 8.00
CA ARG A 222 20.67 27.85 9.03
C ARG A 222 22.00 27.37 8.45
N ILE A 223 23.03 28.15 8.59
CA ILE A 223 24.43 27.79 8.37
C ILE A 223 25.07 27.69 9.75
N ILE A 224 25.64 26.56 10.04
CA ILE A 224 26.34 26.30 11.30
C ILE A 224 27.83 26.27 11.04
#